data_587aad84f09cd0597283efc1795d6a64
#
_entry.id   587aad84f09cd0597283efc1795d6a64
#
_cell.length_a   1.000
_cell.length_b   1.000
_cell.length_c   1.000
_cell.angle_alpha   90.00
_cell.angle_beta   90.00
_cell.angle_gamma   90.00
#
_symmetry.space_group_name_H-M   'P 1'
#
loop_
_entity.id
_entity.type
_entity.pdbx_description
1 polymer ?
#
loop_
_entity_poly.entity_id
_entity_poly.type
_entity_poly.pdbx_seq_one_letter_code
_entity_poly.pdbx_strand_id
1 'polypeptide(L)'
;MAANVLGAPVDGVISVDDHRALLAITIGPQQADLTFEQRLAHEQGWDLGFSKRAVQEYLRFAYLCVHAGPCTPSVEVDQVWHLHLTYSRDYWGPFTERLGQRLDHGPTLGGEAEDTRYEAQYASTLAAYAAVFGRAPPADLWPPAKERFASFPHQRWVDLRQHTLTPRRTLAIIGAGLFLVGVVLGWL
;
A
#
# COMPACT_ATOMS: atom_id res chain seq x y z
N MET A 1 20.22 25.37 4.22
CA MET A 1 19.73 25.26 2.83
C MET A 1 18.23 25.10 2.91
N ALA A 2 17.45 25.95 2.23
CA ALA A 2 16.00 25.80 2.20
C ALA A 2 15.66 24.44 1.56
N ALA A 3 14.80 23.66 2.23
CA ALA A 3 14.28 22.42 1.67
C ALA A 3 13.60 22.74 0.34
N ASN A 4 13.92 21.96 -0.70
CA ASN A 4 13.29 22.14 -2.01
C ASN A 4 11.87 21.59 -1.90
N VAL A 5 10.88 22.46 -1.74
CA VAL A 5 9.47 22.10 -1.70
C VAL A 5 9.04 21.74 -3.12
N LEU A 6 8.44 20.57 -3.29
CA LEU A 6 7.93 20.11 -4.58
C LEU A 6 6.82 21.04 -5.06
N GLY A 7 6.94 21.52 -6.31
CA GLY A 7 5.95 22.40 -6.92
C GLY A 7 4.60 21.73 -7.16
N ALA A 8 3.54 22.54 -7.22
CA ALA A 8 2.22 22.06 -7.66
C ALA A 8 2.25 21.72 -9.17
N PRO A 9 1.46 20.75 -9.64
CA PRO A 9 1.40 20.44 -11.06
C PRO A 9 0.79 21.62 -11.85
N VAL A 10 1.36 21.89 -13.02
CA VAL A 10 0.84 22.86 -13.98
C VAL A 10 0.00 22.10 -15.02
N ASP A 11 -1.18 22.58 -15.35
CA ASP A 11 -2.13 21.94 -16.28
C ASP A 11 -2.47 20.48 -15.88
N GLY A 12 -2.42 20.17 -14.59
CA GLY A 12 -2.72 18.84 -14.05
C GLY A 12 -1.56 17.83 -14.14
N VAL A 13 -0.43 18.18 -14.75
CA VAL A 13 0.72 17.27 -14.91
C VAL A 13 1.92 17.75 -14.09
N ILE A 14 2.53 16.84 -13.33
CA ILE A 14 3.77 17.12 -12.58
C ILE A 14 4.93 17.41 -13.55
N SER A 15 5.77 18.40 -13.21
CA SER A 15 6.97 18.65 -14.00
C SER A 15 7.95 17.45 -13.92
N VAL A 16 8.77 17.27 -14.95
CA VAL A 16 9.78 16.19 -14.99
C VAL A 16 10.78 16.33 -13.83
N ASP A 17 11.14 17.56 -13.47
CA ASP A 17 12.11 17.82 -12.41
C ASP A 17 11.50 17.58 -11.03
N ASP A 18 10.26 18.00 -10.77
CA ASP A 18 9.56 17.70 -9.52
C ASP A 18 9.32 16.21 -9.37
N HIS A 19 8.93 15.51 -10.45
CA HIS A 19 8.75 14.06 -10.41
C HIS A 19 10.07 13.32 -10.11
N ARG A 20 11.18 13.77 -10.69
CA ARG A 20 12.50 13.22 -10.39
C ARG A 20 12.89 13.50 -8.93
N ALA A 21 12.68 14.73 -8.45
CA ALA A 21 12.96 15.11 -7.07
C ALA A 21 12.09 14.34 -6.07
N LEU A 22 10.82 14.13 -6.38
CA LEU A 22 9.91 13.28 -5.59
C LEU A 22 10.45 11.86 -5.44
N LEU A 23 10.81 11.21 -6.54
CA LEU A 23 11.30 9.83 -6.53
C LEU A 23 12.73 9.68 -5.98
N ALA A 24 13.46 10.78 -5.82
CA ALA A 24 14.76 10.81 -5.15
C ALA A 24 14.66 10.95 -3.62
N ILE A 25 13.45 11.10 -3.07
CA ILE A 25 13.25 11.09 -1.61
C ILE A 25 13.60 9.68 -1.08
N THR A 26 14.48 9.66 -0.09
CA THR A 26 14.89 8.44 0.60
C THR A 26 14.32 8.47 2.01
N ILE A 27 13.86 7.34 2.50
CA ILE A 27 13.25 7.20 3.83
C ILE A 27 14.25 6.55 4.78
N GLY A 28 14.42 7.15 5.96
CA GLY A 28 15.28 6.64 7.00
C GLY A 28 16.78 6.82 6.74
N PRO A 29 17.64 6.32 7.65
CA PRO A 29 19.09 6.49 7.56
C PRO A 29 19.69 5.64 6.44
N GLN A 30 20.41 6.30 5.52
CA GLN A 30 21.00 5.64 4.34
C GLN A 30 22.18 4.69 4.66
N GLN A 31 22.76 4.83 5.86
CA GLN A 31 23.88 3.99 6.33
C GLN A 31 23.41 2.82 7.20
N ALA A 32 22.10 2.57 7.28
CA ALA A 32 21.57 1.44 8.05
C ALA A 32 21.90 0.11 7.35
N ASP A 33 22.29 -0.90 8.13
CA ASP A 33 22.48 -2.27 7.63
C ASP A 33 21.20 -2.86 7.05
N LEU A 34 20.05 -2.43 7.55
CA LEU A 34 18.73 -2.76 7.05
C LEU A 34 18.05 -1.48 6.55
N THR A 35 17.99 -1.31 5.24
CA THR A 35 17.33 -0.15 4.63
C THR A 35 15.82 -0.18 4.83
N PHE A 36 15.15 0.95 4.58
CA PHE A 36 13.70 1.03 4.69
C PHE A 36 12.99 -0.02 3.80
N GLU A 37 13.41 -0.16 2.54
CA GLU A 37 12.84 -1.10 1.59
C GLU A 37 13.10 -2.56 1.98
N GLN A 38 14.26 -2.86 2.56
CA GLN A 38 14.58 -4.20 3.07
C GLN A 38 13.72 -4.55 4.29
N ARG A 39 13.50 -3.60 5.20
CA ARG A 39 12.61 -3.76 6.34
C ARG A 39 11.18 -3.99 5.87
N LEU A 40 10.69 -3.18 4.93
CA LEU A 40 9.37 -3.33 4.33
C LEU A 40 9.20 -4.71 3.70
N ALA A 41 10.17 -5.16 2.91
CA ALA A 41 10.18 -6.48 2.30
C ALA A 41 10.06 -7.59 3.35
N HIS A 42 10.84 -7.50 4.42
CA HIS A 42 10.81 -8.48 5.51
C HIS A 42 9.47 -8.50 6.26
N GLU A 43 8.94 -7.33 6.63
CA GLU A 43 7.71 -7.22 7.42
C GLU A 43 6.46 -7.64 6.64
N GLN A 44 6.42 -7.35 5.33
CA GLN A 44 5.28 -7.66 4.47
C GLN A 44 5.41 -9.02 3.74
N GLY A 45 6.58 -9.66 3.79
CA GLY A 45 6.85 -10.88 3.02
C GLY A 45 6.93 -10.62 1.51
N TRP A 46 7.30 -9.41 1.10
CA TRP A 46 7.45 -9.00 -0.29
C TRP A 46 8.88 -9.20 -0.79
N ASP A 47 9.06 -9.35 -2.11
CA ASP A 47 10.40 -9.23 -2.68
C ASP A 47 10.88 -7.77 -2.65
N LEU A 48 12.22 -7.60 -2.70
CA LEU A 48 12.83 -6.27 -2.60
C LEU A 48 12.47 -5.35 -3.79
N GLY A 49 12.29 -5.92 -4.98
CA GLY A 49 11.92 -5.16 -6.18
C GLY A 49 10.49 -4.60 -6.06
N PHE A 50 9.56 -5.42 -5.59
CA PHE A 50 8.19 -4.99 -5.29
C PHE A 50 8.17 -3.90 -4.21
N SER A 51 8.92 -4.10 -3.11
CA SER A 51 9.00 -3.13 -2.01
C SER A 51 9.54 -1.78 -2.46
N LYS A 52 10.58 -1.76 -3.31
CA LYS A 52 11.08 -0.51 -3.90
C LYS A 52 10.05 0.20 -4.77
N ARG A 53 9.28 -0.55 -5.57
CA ARG A 53 8.18 0.03 -6.36
C ARG A 53 7.06 0.57 -5.47
N ALA A 54 6.70 -0.15 -4.41
CA ALA A 54 5.69 0.28 -3.45
C ALA A 54 6.10 1.60 -2.76
N VAL A 55 7.38 1.77 -2.39
CA VAL A 55 7.90 3.05 -1.86
C VAL A 55 7.76 4.18 -2.87
N GLN A 56 8.06 3.95 -4.14
CA GLN A 56 7.88 4.97 -5.18
C GLN A 56 6.40 5.34 -5.36
N GLU A 57 5.50 4.37 -5.28
CA GLU A 57 4.06 4.62 -5.35
C GLU A 57 3.53 5.36 -4.11
N TYR A 58 4.07 5.07 -2.93
CA TYR A 58 3.78 5.83 -1.73
C TYR A 58 4.21 7.30 -1.85
N LEU A 59 5.39 7.59 -2.41
CA LEU A 59 5.83 8.95 -2.65
C LEU A 59 4.89 9.71 -3.61
N ARG A 60 4.42 9.04 -4.67
CA ARG A 60 3.41 9.60 -5.58
C ARG A 60 2.09 9.85 -4.88
N PHE A 61 1.64 8.90 -4.06
CA PHE A 61 0.44 9.06 -3.24
C PHE A 61 0.55 10.26 -2.29
N ALA A 62 1.66 10.41 -1.59
CA ALA A 62 1.90 11.54 -0.71
C ALA A 62 1.84 12.88 -1.47
N TYR A 63 2.42 12.92 -2.67
CA TYR A 63 2.31 14.08 -3.55
C TYR A 63 0.86 14.39 -3.95
N LEU A 64 0.07 13.37 -4.30
CA LEU A 64 -1.35 13.54 -4.61
C LEU A 64 -2.14 14.09 -3.42
N CYS A 65 -1.88 13.61 -2.22
CA CYS A 65 -2.55 14.11 -1.00
C CYS A 65 -2.34 15.62 -0.80
N VAL A 66 -1.18 16.14 -1.21
CA VAL A 66 -0.87 17.57 -1.10
C VAL A 66 -1.52 18.39 -2.22
N HIS A 67 -1.52 17.87 -3.45
CA HIS A 67 -1.82 18.67 -4.64
C HIS A 67 -3.16 18.37 -5.31
N ALA A 68 -3.75 17.18 -5.04
CA ALA A 68 -5.01 16.77 -5.66
C ALA A 68 -6.18 16.65 -4.66
N GLY A 69 -5.94 16.91 -3.38
CA GLY A 69 -6.95 16.86 -2.31
C GLY A 69 -6.97 15.52 -1.56
N PRO A 70 -8.05 15.23 -0.83
CA PRO A 70 -8.14 14.02 -0.03
C PRO A 70 -8.00 12.76 -0.89
N CYS A 71 -7.03 11.90 -0.55
CA CYS A 71 -6.74 10.66 -1.25
C CYS A 71 -6.88 9.45 -0.32
N THR A 72 -7.20 8.29 -0.91
CA THR A 72 -7.18 7.00 -0.21
C THR A 72 -6.11 6.12 -0.86
N PRO A 73 -5.21 5.49 -0.09
CA PRO A 73 -4.17 4.62 -0.63
C PRO A 73 -4.70 3.23 -1.00
N SER A 74 -3.95 2.50 -1.83
CA SER A 74 -4.08 1.05 -1.91
C SER A 74 -3.62 0.40 -0.61
N VAL A 75 -3.88 -0.91 -0.43
CA VAL A 75 -3.42 -1.65 0.75
C VAL A 75 -1.90 -1.63 0.82
N GLU A 76 -1.23 -1.87 -0.29
CA GLU A 76 0.23 -1.93 -0.40
C GLU A 76 0.87 -0.57 -0.08
N VAL A 77 0.33 0.50 -0.62
CA VAL A 77 0.79 1.87 -0.35
C VAL A 77 0.56 2.27 1.11
N ASP A 78 -0.55 1.84 1.70
CA ASP A 78 -0.88 2.05 3.11
C ASP A 78 0.12 1.35 4.04
N GLN A 79 0.56 0.14 3.71
CA GLN A 79 1.62 -0.56 4.47
C GLN A 79 2.95 0.20 4.46
N VAL A 80 3.32 0.81 3.33
CA VAL A 80 4.50 1.68 3.27
C VAL A 80 4.33 2.89 4.19
N TRP A 81 3.14 3.52 4.16
CA TRP A 81 2.85 4.67 5.01
C TRP A 81 2.90 4.31 6.50
N HIS A 82 2.29 3.20 6.89
CA HIS A 82 2.35 2.69 8.26
C HIS A 82 3.78 2.48 8.74
N LEU A 83 4.62 1.85 7.92
CA LEU A 83 6.03 1.67 8.27
C LEU A 83 6.75 3.03 8.37
N HIS A 84 6.51 3.96 7.43
CA HIS A 84 7.16 5.28 7.46
C HIS A 84 6.80 6.09 8.72
N LEU A 85 5.58 5.99 9.22
CA LEU A 85 5.17 6.62 10.48
C LEU A 85 6.01 6.16 11.68
N THR A 86 6.55 4.92 11.67
CA THR A 86 7.47 4.44 12.69
C THR A 86 8.84 5.12 12.63
N TYR A 87 9.22 5.65 11.47
CA TYR A 87 10.39 6.51 11.27
C TYR A 87 10.06 7.97 11.58
N SER A 88 9.46 8.22 12.73
CA SER A 88 8.80 9.49 13.07
C SER A 88 9.68 10.74 12.93
N ARG A 89 11.01 10.64 13.15
CA ARG A 89 11.94 11.76 12.96
C ARG A 89 12.11 12.13 11.49
N ASP A 90 12.11 11.13 10.60
CA ASP A 90 12.16 11.33 9.16
C ASP A 90 10.82 11.87 8.66
N TYR A 91 9.73 11.23 9.07
CA TYR A 91 8.37 11.57 8.65
C TYR A 91 7.98 13.01 9.00
N TRP A 92 8.16 13.41 10.26
CA TRP A 92 7.82 14.76 10.75
C TRP A 92 8.89 15.83 10.50
N GLY A 93 10.04 15.44 9.99
CA GLY A 93 11.14 16.33 9.62
C GLY A 93 11.35 16.40 8.10
N PRO A 94 12.41 15.80 7.57
CA PRO A 94 12.82 15.97 6.16
C PRO A 94 11.73 15.63 5.15
N PHE A 95 10.91 14.62 5.41
CA PHE A 95 9.83 14.23 4.50
C PHE A 95 8.73 15.31 4.43
N THR A 96 8.21 15.74 5.58
CA THR A 96 7.20 16.81 5.65
C THR A 96 7.71 18.13 5.06
N GLU A 97 8.98 18.47 5.33
CA GLU A 97 9.61 19.68 4.76
C GLU A 97 9.67 19.61 3.22
N ARG A 98 9.99 18.44 2.65
CA ARG A 98 10.05 18.26 1.19
C ARG A 98 8.68 18.30 0.53
N LEU A 99 7.67 17.73 1.18
CA LEU A 99 6.28 17.80 0.71
C LEU A 99 5.67 19.19 0.85
N GLY A 100 6.19 20.02 1.76
CA GLY A 100 5.63 21.33 2.07
C GLY A 100 4.34 21.29 2.89
N GLN A 101 3.87 20.12 3.25
CA GLN A 101 2.65 19.91 4.03
C GLN A 101 2.74 18.66 4.91
N ARG A 102 2.15 18.73 6.09
CA ARG A 102 1.96 17.59 6.98
C ARG A 102 0.81 16.71 6.47
N LEU A 103 1.04 15.41 6.45
CA LEU A 103 0.01 14.41 6.17
C LEU A 103 -0.29 13.64 7.47
N ASP A 104 -1.51 13.75 7.95
CA ASP A 104 -1.98 12.98 9.11
C ASP A 104 -2.64 11.69 8.65
N HIS A 105 -2.28 10.58 9.30
CA HIS A 105 -2.88 9.26 9.10
C HIS A 105 -3.74 8.92 10.30
N GLY A 106 -4.99 8.52 10.06
CA GLY A 106 -5.93 8.14 11.11
C GLY A 106 -6.74 6.92 10.73
N PRO A 107 -7.24 6.17 11.74
CA PRO A 107 -8.12 5.04 11.48
C PRO A 107 -9.47 5.52 10.93
N THR A 108 -10.14 4.64 10.16
CA THR A 108 -11.55 4.85 9.80
C THR A 108 -12.43 4.78 11.05
N LEU A 109 -13.54 5.53 11.04
CA LEU A 109 -14.58 5.43 12.07
C LEU A 109 -15.42 4.16 11.88
N GLY A 110 -15.33 3.50 10.73
CA GLY A 110 -16.06 2.29 10.36
C GLY A 110 -17.52 2.56 9.94
N GLY A 111 -18.15 1.53 9.39
CA GLY A 111 -19.53 1.55 8.94
C GLY A 111 -19.70 1.77 7.43
N GLU A 112 -20.85 1.35 6.90
CA GLU A 112 -21.15 1.29 5.46
C GLU A 112 -21.01 2.67 4.75
N ALA A 113 -21.37 3.75 5.43
CA ALA A 113 -21.23 5.10 4.88
C ALA A 113 -19.75 5.50 4.70
N GLU A 114 -18.88 5.09 5.62
CA GLU A 114 -17.42 5.30 5.50
C GLU A 114 -16.85 4.43 4.39
N ASP A 115 -17.24 3.17 4.30
CA ASP A 115 -16.77 2.25 3.27
C ASP A 115 -17.10 2.80 1.88
N THR A 116 -18.35 3.25 1.66
CA THR A 116 -18.78 3.89 0.40
C THR A 116 -17.97 5.16 0.10
N ARG A 117 -17.71 5.98 1.12
CA ARG A 117 -16.92 7.21 0.97
C ARG A 117 -15.48 6.90 0.57
N TYR A 118 -14.85 5.93 1.22
CA TYR A 118 -13.47 5.56 0.90
C TYR A 118 -13.35 4.88 -0.47
N GLU A 119 -14.33 4.08 -0.88
CA GLU A 119 -14.35 3.50 -2.23
C GLU A 119 -14.42 4.60 -3.30
N ALA A 120 -15.32 5.57 -3.14
CA ALA A 120 -15.42 6.71 -4.05
C ALA A 120 -14.15 7.58 -4.04
N GLN A 121 -13.56 7.84 -2.87
CA GLN A 121 -12.32 8.59 -2.74
C GLN A 121 -11.14 7.85 -3.36
N TYR A 122 -11.06 6.52 -3.24
CA TYR A 122 -10.04 5.71 -3.89
C TYR A 122 -10.15 5.78 -5.43
N ALA A 123 -11.37 5.67 -5.97
CA ALA A 123 -11.61 5.85 -7.41
C ALA A 123 -11.15 7.23 -7.89
N SER A 124 -11.43 8.27 -7.10
CA SER A 124 -10.94 9.63 -7.38
C SER A 124 -9.41 9.72 -7.31
N THR A 125 -8.77 9.01 -6.37
CA THR A 125 -7.30 8.93 -6.27
C THR A 125 -6.69 8.31 -7.53
N LEU A 126 -7.27 7.23 -8.07
CA LEU A 126 -6.79 6.62 -9.32
C LEU A 126 -6.91 7.58 -10.51
N ALA A 127 -8.00 8.33 -10.58
CA ALA A 127 -8.20 9.35 -11.63
C ALA A 127 -7.18 10.50 -11.50
N ALA A 128 -6.97 11.00 -10.29
CA ALA A 128 -5.97 12.03 -10.01
C ALA A 128 -4.55 11.54 -10.33
N TYR A 129 -4.23 10.28 -10.01
CA TYR A 129 -2.95 9.68 -10.38
C TYR A 129 -2.73 9.73 -11.90
N ALA A 130 -3.71 9.30 -12.68
CA ALA A 130 -3.60 9.32 -14.14
C ALA A 130 -3.45 10.74 -14.70
N ALA A 131 -4.18 11.71 -14.15
CA ALA A 131 -4.11 13.11 -14.56
C ALA A 131 -2.74 13.73 -14.22
N VAL A 132 -2.22 13.51 -13.00
CA VAL A 132 -0.98 14.13 -12.52
C VAL A 132 0.27 13.47 -13.12
N PHE A 133 0.30 12.14 -13.24
CA PHE A 133 1.50 11.43 -13.72
C PHE A 133 1.43 11.03 -15.21
N GLY A 134 0.35 11.38 -15.91
CA GLY A 134 0.17 11.12 -17.34
C GLY A 134 0.05 9.64 -17.73
N ARG A 135 -0.22 8.76 -16.75
CA ARG A 135 -0.35 7.32 -16.93
C ARG A 135 -1.21 6.67 -15.85
N ALA A 136 -1.84 5.55 -16.16
CA ALA A 136 -2.51 4.75 -15.14
C ALA A 136 -1.50 4.23 -14.09
N PRO A 137 -1.92 4.12 -12.81
CA PRO A 137 -1.09 3.50 -11.79
C PRO A 137 -0.88 2.00 -12.07
N PRO A 138 0.21 1.39 -11.60
CA PRO A 138 0.47 -0.04 -11.79
C PRO A 138 -0.58 -0.89 -11.05
N ALA A 139 -1.26 -1.78 -11.77
CA ALA A 139 -2.43 -2.52 -11.27
C ALA A 139 -2.10 -3.49 -10.13
N ASP A 140 -0.86 -3.97 -10.05
CA ASP A 140 -0.38 -4.84 -8.98
C ASP A 140 -0.15 -4.11 -7.64
N LEU A 141 -0.07 -2.78 -7.65
CA LEU A 141 0.02 -1.92 -6.47
C LEU A 141 -1.23 -1.06 -6.28
N TRP A 142 -2.02 -0.88 -7.33
CA TRP A 142 -3.24 -0.08 -7.33
C TRP A 142 -4.37 -0.84 -8.02
N PRO A 143 -4.95 -1.88 -7.35
CA PRO A 143 -6.07 -2.62 -7.94
C PRO A 143 -7.28 -1.72 -8.16
N PRO A 144 -8.22 -2.11 -9.04
CA PRO A 144 -9.49 -1.39 -9.21
C PRO A 144 -10.25 -1.27 -7.87
N ALA A 145 -11.03 -0.18 -7.69
CA ALA A 145 -11.74 0.10 -6.45
C ALA A 145 -12.58 -1.09 -5.96
N LYS A 146 -13.35 -1.72 -6.85
CA LYS A 146 -14.14 -2.91 -6.54
C LYS A 146 -13.31 -4.06 -5.97
N GLU A 147 -12.11 -4.28 -6.47
CA GLU A 147 -11.21 -5.34 -6.00
C GLU A 147 -10.61 -4.97 -4.64
N ARG A 148 -10.11 -3.74 -4.51
CA ARG A 148 -9.54 -3.21 -3.26
C ARG A 148 -10.49 -3.33 -2.09
N PHE A 149 -11.76 -2.98 -2.26
CA PHE A 149 -12.74 -2.98 -1.18
C PHE A 149 -13.45 -4.33 -0.98
N ALA A 150 -13.49 -5.20 -1.99
CA ALA A 150 -14.01 -6.56 -1.85
C ALA A 150 -13.13 -7.47 -0.99
N SER A 151 -11.82 -7.22 -0.93
CA SER A 151 -10.85 -8.09 -0.24
C SER A 151 -10.76 -7.85 1.27
N PHE A 152 -11.15 -6.67 1.74
CA PHE A 152 -10.90 -6.19 3.10
C PHE A 152 -11.61 -6.96 4.22
N PRO A 153 -12.89 -7.37 4.10
CA PRO A 153 -13.63 -8.01 5.20
C PRO A 153 -13.07 -9.37 5.62
N HIS A 154 -12.16 -9.94 4.83
CA HIS A 154 -11.66 -11.30 5.05
C HIS A 154 -10.19 -11.37 5.50
N GLN A 155 -9.51 -10.23 5.62
CA GLN A 155 -8.13 -10.18 6.11
C GLN A 155 -8.12 -10.10 7.65
N ARG A 156 -7.29 -10.91 8.28
CA ARG A 156 -7.01 -10.87 9.71
C ARG A 156 -5.59 -11.30 9.98
N TRP A 157 -5.02 -10.76 11.06
CA TRP A 157 -3.75 -11.22 11.58
C TRP A 157 -3.90 -12.62 12.19
N VAL A 158 -2.99 -13.54 11.84
CA VAL A 158 -2.96 -14.91 12.36
C VAL A 158 -1.55 -15.19 12.88
N ASP A 159 -1.44 -15.65 14.14
CA ASP A 159 -0.16 -16.12 14.68
C ASP A 159 0.17 -17.50 14.09
N LEU A 160 1.10 -17.53 13.14
CA LEU A 160 1.52 -18.76 12.46
C LEU A 160 2.21 -19.79 13.38
N ARG A 161 2.64 -19.38 14.58
CA ARG A 161 3.18 -20.30 15.58
C ARG A 161 2.09 -21.19 16.21
N GLN A 162 0.84 -20.71 16.17
CA GLN A 162 -0.32 -21.38 16.75
C GLN A 162 -1.26 -21.95 15.69
N HIS A 163 -1.08 -21.57 14.42
CA HIS A 163 -2.00 -21.91 13.32
C HIS A 163 -1.24 -22.38 12.08
N THR A 164 -1.71 -23.48 11.51
CA THR A 164 -1.26 -23.91 10.18
C THR A 164 -2.27 -23.40 9.15
N LEU A 165 -1.81 -22.59 8.19
CA LEU A 165 -2.64 -22.13 7.08
C LEU A 165 -2.71 -23.23 6.02
N THR A 166 -3.88 -23.86 5.85
CA THR A 166 -4.11 -24.86 4.82
C THR A 166 -4.95 -24.24 3.70
N PRO A 167 -4.45 -24.18 2.46
CA PRO A 167 -5.22 -23.69 1.32
C PRO A 167 -6.52 -24.49 1.15
N ARG A 168 -7.62 -23.81 0.85
CA ARG A 168 -8.95 -24.46 0.67
C ARG A 168 -8.92 -25.63 -0.32
N ARG A 169 -8.10 -25.55 -1.38
CA ARG A 169 -7.93 -26.64 -2.35
C ARG A 169 -7.32 -27.88 -1.73
N THR A 170 -6.33 -27.73 -0.84
CA THR A 170 -5.70 -28.84 -0.11
C THR A 170 -6.70 -29.52 0.84
N LEU A 171 -7.54 -28.73 1.54
CA LEU A 171 -8.60 -29.27 2.39
C LEU A 171 -9.64 -30.08 1.60
N ALA A 172 -10.01 -29.60 0.40
CA ALA A 172 -10.92 -30.34 -0.49
C ALA A 172 -10.33 -31.69 -0.94
N ILE A 173 -9.04 -31.75 -1.26
CA ILE A 173 -8.33 -32.95 -1.65
C ILE A 173 -8.26 -33.94 -0.48
N ILE A 174 -7.94 -33.47 0.73
CA ILE A 174 -7.89 -34.31 1.94
C ILE A 174 -9.29 -34.84 2.25
N GLY A 175 -10.32 -34.01 2.20
CA GLY A 175 -11.72 -34.41 2.42
C GLY A 175 -12.19 -35.44 1.43
N ALA A 176 -11.90 -35.31 0.14
CA ALA A 176 -12.22 -36.30 -0.89
C ALA A 176 -11.47 -37.61 -0.69
N GLY A 177 -10.19 -37.55 -0.30
CA GLY A 177 -9.40 -38.75 0.02
C GLY A 177 -9.95 -39.52 1.21
N LEU A 178 -10.31 -38.84 2.30
CA LEU A 178 -10.93 -39.48 3.48
C LEU A 178 -12.30 -40.07 3.18
N PHE A 179 -13.10 -39.42 2.34
CA PHE A 179 -14.40 -39.93 1.90
C PHE A 179 -14.25 -41.24 1.10
N LEU A 180 -13.30 -41.28 0.15
CA LEU A 180 -13.03 -42.49 -0.64
C LEU A 180 -12.54 -43.66 0.22
N VAL A 181 -11.64 -43.41 1.20
CA VAL A 181 -11.20 -44.44 2.16
C VAL A 181 -12.36 -44.92 3.00
N GLY A 182 -13.23 -44.06 3.49
CA GLY A 182 -14.42 -44.41 4.25
C GLY A 182 -15.39 -45.30 3.46
N VAL A 183 -15.60 -45.01 2.17
CA VAL A 183 -16.44 -45.80 1.28
C VAL A 183 -15.83 -47.22 1.06
N VAL A 184 -14.52 -47.32 0.82
CA VAL A 184 -13.85 -48.61 0.61
C VAL A 184 -13.89 -49.48 1.87
N LEU A 185 -13.65 -48.89 3.06
CA LEU A 185 -13.68 -49.60 4.33
C LEU A 185 -15.10 -49.95 4.79
N GLY A 186 -16.11 -49.21 4.33
CA GLY A 186 -17.53 -49.52 4.61
C GLY A 186 -18.12 -50.66 3.75
N TRP A 187 -17.37 -51.14 2.74
CA TRP A 187 -17.76 -52.27 1.87
C TRP A 187 -16.99 -53.56 2.18
N LEU A 188 -16.10 -53.53 3.17
CA LEU A 188 -15.40 -54.72 3.72
C LEU A 188 -15.99 -55.10 5.07
#